data_194f8c458e1a37a177031bc55279453e
#
_entry.id   194f8c458e1a37a177031bc55279453e
#
_cell.length_a   1.000
_cell.length_b   1.000
_cell.length_c   1.000
_cell.angle_alpha   90.00
_cell.angle_beta   90.00
_cell.angle_gamma   90.00
#
_symmetry.space_group_name_H-M   'P 1'
#
loop_
_entity.id
_entity.type
_entity.pdbx_description
1 polymer ?
#
loop_
_entity_poly.entity_id
_entity_poly.type
_entity_poly.pdbx_seq_one_letter_code
_entity_poly.pdbx_strand_id
1 'polypeptide(L)'
;MVLTNNAIEYTIRRIADIAFPQKECHVEIGDVPTLVVDSEIVVKFNLPDDPNVELLCSGKALYSNVKSFDDKVTLKVFSLAENAPLFSCEGKEVRVNFDMLTISFLLLSRYEETMTERRDKYGRFCYADSLCSKYELIDVPIVDEYVMLLRKFVQESFSNFVVTKREPKFVPTHDIDFLFRFPSFPKAVKTIAGDLFKRKSLRLSCKSLAEYMKSLRDFRRDPYVSAVYKLLKVSVENKLNSVFYFKSLRSKDFDSTYNILSPKSCACIKDLQSHGVTIGLHGGYDSFDDKIIFATEKSRLETVCGCEVSSVRQHFLRFDVRKTPQVWQECGIRSDSTLGFPEHEGFRCGTCHPYPLYDIENDFALGVVEHPLVAMDTTLFQYRELTEEEAFVNISRLYERCKAVEGDFVLLWHNTTMFGELKSWYENVYLRFLKTLL
;
A
#
# COMPACT_ATOMS: atom_id res chain seq x y z
N MET A 1 1.93 7.62 26.07
CA MET A 1 1.39 8.70 25.18
C MET A 1 -0.12 8.68 25.33
N VAL A 2 -0.71 9.77 25.71
CA VAL A 2 -2.16 9.97 25.61
C VAL A 2 -2.42 10.49 24.20
N LEU A 3 -3.46 10.00 23.51
CA LEU A 3 -3.84 10.51 22.21
C LEU A 3 -4.25 11.99 22.35
N THR A 4 -3.76 12.84 21.43
CA THR A 4 -4.21 14.21 21.35
C THR A 4 -5.66 14.30 20.83
N ASN A 5 -6.31 15.42 21.02
CA ASN A 5 -7.65 15.65 20.48
C ASN A 5 -7.67 15.51 18.95
N ASN A 6 -6.63 15.98 18.27
CA ASN A 6 -6.51 15.88 16.81
C ASN A 6 -6.34 14.42 16.37
N ALA A 7 -5.52 13.64 17.09
CA ALA A 7 -5.35 12.21 16.83
C ALA A 7 -6.65 11.41 17.03
N ILE A 8 -7.40 11.73 18.06
CA ILE A 8 -8.72 11.14 18.35
C ILE A 8 -9.70 11.49 17.22
N GLU A 9 -9.83 12.77 16.88
CA GLU A 9 -10.73 13.22 15.82
C GLU A 9 -10.38 12.58 14.47
N TYR A 10 -9.10 12.57 14.11
CA TYR A 10 -8.61 11.91 12.91
C TYR A 10 -9.05 10.44 12.88
N THR A 11 -8.83 9.71 13.96
CA THR A 11 -9.13 8.28 14.03
C THR A 11 -10.63 8.01 13.93
N ILE A 12 -11.44 8.77 14.66
CA ILE A 12 -12.91 8.63 14.61
C ILE A 12 -13.45 8.95 13.21
N ARG A 13 -12.92 9.97 12.54
CA ARG A 13 -13.30 10.29 11.15
C ARG A 13 -12.98 9.11 10.21
N ARG A 14 -11.82 8.45 10.35
CA ARG A 14 -11.49 7.27 9.54
C ARG A 14 -12.42 6.10 9.82
N ILE A 15 -12.75 5.87 11.09
CA ILE A 15 -13.76 4.87 11.48
C ILE A 15 -15.12 5.20 10.85
N ALA A 16 -15.54 6.46 10.92
CA ALA A 16 -16.82 6.92 10.36
C ALA A 16 -16.89 6.73 8.84
N ASP A 17 -15.83 7.11 8.11
CA ASP A 17 -15.77 6.98 6.65
C ASP A 17 -15.95 5.53 6.18
N ILE A 18 -15.41 4.57 6.94
CA ILE A 18 -15.51 3.15 6.64
C ILE A 18 -16.83 2.58 7.17
N ALA A 19 -17.20 2.88 8.43
CA ALA A 19 -18.38 2.32 9.07
C ALA A 19 -19.70 2.80 8.42
N PHE A 20 -19.74 4.08 8.09
CA PHE A 20 -20.98 4.77 7.73
C PHE A 20 -20.81 5.61 6.45
N PRO A 21 -20.35 5.02 5.33
CA PRO A 21 -20.19 5.76 4.09
C PRO A 21 -21.50 6.40 3.66
N GLN A 22 -21.42 7.65 3.19
CA GLN A 22 -22.57 8.47 2.76
C GLN A 22 -23.53 8.92 3.89
N LYS A 23 -23.16 8.71 5.15
CA LYS A 23 -23.89 9.22 6.30
C LYS A 23 -23.30 10.55 6.76
N GLU A 24 -24.16 11.43 7.30
CA GLU A 24 -23.68 12.64 7.97
C GLU A 24 -23.08 12.26 9.32
N CYS A 25 -21.77 12.53 9.49
CA CYS A 25 -21.02 12.16 10.67
C CYS A 25 -20.40 13.39 11.32
N HIS A 26 -20.65 13.58 12.59
CA HIS A 26 -20.08 14.64 13.41
C HIS A 26 -19.27 14.07 14.57
N VAL A 27 -18.06 14.58 14.80
CA VAL A 27 -17.16 14.13 15.88
C VAL A 27 -17.16 15.16 16.98
N GLU A 28 -17.41 14.72 18.20
CA GLU A 28 -17.36 15.53 19.42
C GLU A 28 -16.22 15.04 20.30
N ILE A 29 -15.30 15.97 20.63
CA ILE A 29 -14.18 15.70 21.52
C ILE A 29 -14.49 16.25 22.90
N GLY A 30 -14.65 15.34 23.86
CA GLY A 30 -14.93 15.62 25.27
C GLY A 30 -14.30 14.56 26.14
N ASP A 31 -14.78 14.44 27.39
CA ASP A 31 -14.30 13.40 28.33
C ASP A 31 -14.44 11.98 27.74
N VAL A 32 -15.48 11.78 26.94
CA VAL A 32 -15.69 10.54 26.18
C VAL A 32 -15.80 10.92 24.70
N PRO A 33 -14.84 10.56 23.85
CA PRO A 33 -14.89 10.83 22.42
C PRO A 33 -16.13 10.21 21.78
N THR A 34 -16.82 10.97 20.96
CA THR A 34 -18.15 10.62 20.47
C THR A 34 -18.25 10.84 18.97
N LEU A 35 -18.94 9.95 18.28
CA LEU A 35 -19.35 10.06 16.89
C LEU A 35 -20.88 10.12 16.83
N VAL A 36 -21.44 11.17 16.27
CA VAL A 36 -22.87 11.32 16.01
C VAL A 36 -23.13 11.04 14.54
N VAL A 37 -24.03 10.09 14.25
CA VAL A 37 -24.38 9.65 12.89
C VAL A 37 -25.82 10.02 12.58
N ASP A 38 -26.04 10.75 11.48
CA ASP A 38 -27.35 11.26 11.01
C ASP A 38 -28.15 12.01 12.10
N SER A 39 -27.44 12.62 13.09
CA SER A 39 -28.04 13.29 14.27
C SER A 39 -28.94 12.39 15.14
N GLU A 40 -28.84 11.05 14.95
CA GLU A 40 -29.72 10.08 15.62
C GLU A 40 -28.96 9.05 16.46
N ILE A 41 -27.86 8.51 15.98
CA ILE A 41 -27.08 7.48 16.66
C ILE A 41 -25.82 8.09 17.24
N VAL A 42 -25.57 7.83 18.51
CA VAL A 42 -24.43 8.35 19.26
C VAL A 42 -23.50 7.18 19.57
N VAL A 43 -22.29 7.18 19.02
CA VAL A 43 -21.26 6.15 19.29
C VAL A 43 -20.20 6.75 20.20
N LYS A 44 -20.06 6.19 21.40
CA LYS A 44 -19.07 6.60 22.39
C LYS A 44 -17.90 5.61 22.44
N PHE A 45 -16.70 6.14 22.40
CA PHE A 45 -15.47 5.34 22.44
C PHE A 45 -14.85 5.42 23.82
N ASN A 46 -14.76 4.28 24.48
CA ASN A 46 -14.01 4.20 25.73
C ASN A 46 -12.51 4.24 25.42
N LEU A 47 -11.81 5.21 25.99
CA LEU A 47 -10.35 5.23 26.01
C LEU A 47 -9.88 4.70 27.37
N PRO A 48 -8.81 3.88 27.41
CA PRO A 48 -8.19 3.56 28.68
C PRO A 48 -7.59 4.82 29.32
N ASP A 49 -7.65 4.92 30.63
CA ASP A 49 -7.10 6.07 31.40
C ASP A 49 -5.61 6.29 31.10
N ASP A 50 -4.88 5.24 30.86
CA ASP A 50 -3.49 5.22 30.38
C ASP A 50 -3.32 4.16 29.28
N PRO A 51 -3.49 4.55 28.00
CA PRO A 51 -3.16 3.67 26.90
C PRO A 51 -1.64 3.48 26.88
N ASN A 52 -1.17 2.41 27.50
CA ASN A 52 0.25 2.12 27.59
C ASN A 52 0.82 1.74 26.22
N VAL A 53 1.07 2.76 25.40
CA VAL A 53 1.60 2.63 24.04
C VAL A 53 2.93 1.88 24.03
N GLU A 54 3.78 2.08 25.06
CA GLU A 54 5.04 1.33 25.17
C GLU A 54 4.78 -0.17 25.36
N LEU A 55 3.80 -0.53 26.17
CA LEU A 55 3.42 -1.92 26.37
C LEU A 55 2.85 -2.54 25.09
N LEU A 56 2.00 -1.80 24.37
CA LEU A 56 1.51 -2.18 23.04
C LEU A 56 2.66 -2.38 22.06
N CYS A 57 3.51 -1.37 21.88
CA CYS A 57 4.63 -1.42 20.94
C CYS A 57 5.72 -2.43 21.32
N SER A 58 5.82 -2.82 22.58
CA SER A 58 6.71 -3.91 23.01
C SER A 58 6.17 -5.32 22.76
N GLY A 59 4.89 -5.45 22.39
CA GLY A 59 4.22 -6.75 22.20
C GLY A 59 3.78 -7.43 23.50
N LYS A 60 3.71 -6.69 24.61
CA LYS A 60 3.37 -7.20 25.94
C LYS A 60 1.99 -6.82 26.45
N ALA A 61 1.24 -6.02 25.70
CA ALA A 61 -0.12 -5.65 26.09
C ALA A 61 -1.04 -6.89 26.07
N LEU A 62 -1.89 -6.97 27.08
CA LEU A 62 -2.90 -8.02 27.15
C LEU A 62 -4.00 -7.76 26.12
N TYR A 63 -4.54 -8.84 25.56
CA TYR A 63 -5.63 -8.79 24.59
C TYR A 63 -6.60 -9.95 24.80
N SER A 64 -7.82 -9.77 24.35
CA SER A 64 -8.82 -10.82 24.23
C SER A 64 -8.96 -11.25 22.78
N ASN A 65 -9.21 -12.53 22.55
CA ASN A 65 -9.50 -13.07 21.22
C ASN A 65 -11.01 -13.03 20.97
N VAL A 66 -11.41 -12.42 19.86
CA VAL A 66 -12.82 -12.36 19.45
C VAL A 66 -12.97 -12.81 17.99
N LYS A 67 -14.18 -13.19 17.60
CA LYS A 67 -14.43 -13.50 16.19
C LYS A 67 -14.63 -12.22 15.38
N SER A 68 -14.21 -12.24 14.11
CA SER A 68 -14.51 -11.19 13.14
C SER A 68 -16.00 -11.08 12.86
N PHE A 69 -16.42 -10.01 12.18
CA PHE A 69 -17.82 -9.78 11.82
C PHE A 69 -18.44 -10.90 10.95
N ASP A 70 -17.62 -11.66 10.25
CA ASP A 70 -18.00 -12.79 9.38
C ASP A 70 -17.59 -14.17 9.93
N ASP A 71 -17.11 -14.23 11.18
CA ASP A 71 -16.64 -15.41 11.91
C ASP A 71 -15.44 -16.15 11.29
N LYS A 72 -14.80 -15.60 10.26
CA LYS A 72 -13.72 -16.28 9.52
C LYS A 72 -12.35 -16.13 10.12
N VAL A 73 -12.09 -15.06 10.85
CA VAL A 73 -10.80 -14.81 11.51
C VAL A 73 -10.98 -14.54 12.99
N THR A 74 -9.90 -14.71 13.74
CA THR A 74 -9.82 -14.32 15.14
C THR A 74 -9.09 -12.98 15.24
N LEU A 75 -9.72 -12.01 15.90
CA LEU A 75 -9.21 -10.67 16.11
C LEU A 75 -8.66 -10.55 17.54
N LYS A 76 -7.66 -9.71 17.72
CA LYS A 76 -7.14 -9.34 19.03
C LYS A 76 -7.70 -7.97 19.42
N VAL A 77 -8.44 -7.88 20.50
CA VAL A 77 -8.96 -6.63 21.06
C VAL A 77 -8.24 -6.31 22.36
N PHE A 78 -7.91 -5.05 22.55
CA PHE A 78 -7.10 -4.55 23.68
C PHE A 78 -7.95 -3.80 24.67
N SER A 79 -7.53 -3.79 25.93
CA SER A 79 -8.21 -3.05 27.02
C SER A 79 -9.68 -3.39 27.21
N LEU A 80 -10.11 -4.59 26.80
CA LEU A 80 -11.46 -5.08 27.09
C LEU A 80 -11.48 -5.64 28.53
N ALA A 81 -12.42 -5.16 29.36
CA ALA A 81 -12.61 -5.70 30.69
C ALA A 81 -13.09 -7.16 30.62
N GLU A 82 -12.72 -7.95 31.65
CA GLU A 82 -13.07 -9.35 31.71
C GLU A 82 -14.62 -9.54 31.66
N ASN A 83 -15.06 -10.42 30.77
CA ASN A 83 -16.48 -10.70 30.50
C ASN A 83 -17.31 -9.50 30.01
N ALA A 84 -16.72 -8.37 29.66
CA ALA A 84 -17.45 -7.25 29.04
C ALA A 84 -17.82 -7.58 27.59
N PRO A 85 -19.00 -7.17 27.09
CA PRO A 85 -19.31 -7.24 25.66
C PRO A 85 -18.46 -6.21 24.90
N LEU A 86 -18.15 -6.49 23.61
CA LEU A 86 -17.41 -5.54 22.78
C LEU A 86 -18.14 -4.19 22.62
N PHE A 87 -19.45 -4.28 22.52
CA PHE A 87 -20.33 -3.15 22.37
C PHE A 87 -21.53 -3.29 23.30
N SER A 88 -22.09 -2.17 23.71
CA SER A 88 -23.36 -2.08 24.45
C SER A 88 -24.23 -0.99 23.85
N CYS A 89 -25.53 -1.11 23.97
CA CYS A 89 -26.49 -0.12 23.45
C CYS A 89 -27.54 0.21 24.50
N GLU A 90 -27.75 1.50 24.72
CA GLU A 90 -28.81 2.03 25.58
C GLU A 90 -29.51 3.19 24.86
N GLY A 91 -30.78 3.00 24.51
CA GLY A 91 -31.53 3.97 23.72
C GLY A 91 -30.89 4.21 22.34
N LYS A 92 -30.38 5.40 22.10
CA LYS A 92 -29.67 5.79 20.87
C LYS A 92 -28.14 5.78 21.04
N GLU A 93 -27.63 5.44 22.19
CA GLU A 93 -26.21 5.44 22.52
C GLU A 93 -25.62 4.04 22.38
N VAL A 94 -24.56 3.93 21.55
CA VAL A 94 -23.71 2.74 21.40
C VAL A 94 -22.38 3.03 22.06
N ARG A 95 -21.90 2.13 22.91
CA ARG A 95 -20.57 2.20 23.55
C ARG A 95 -19.66 1.14 22.99
N VAL A 96 -18.45 1.55 22.63
CA VAL A 96 -17.32 0.69 22.27
C VAL A 96 -16.52 0.42 23.55
N ASN A 97 -16.50 -0.82 24.01
CA ASN A 97 -15.97 -1.19 25.34
C ASN A 97 -14.51 -1.67 25.33
N PHE A 98 -13.80 -1.53 24.22
CA PHE A 98 -12.39 -1.88 24.07
C PHE A 98 -11.62 -0.73 23.42
N ASP A 99 -10.29 -0.77 23.46
CA ASP A 99 -9.44 0.28 22.88
C ASP A 99 -9.34 0.18 21.37
N MET A 100 -10.38 0.64 20.68
CA MET A 100 -10.41 0.72 19.24
C MET A 100 -9.57 1.90 18.71
N LEU A 101 -9.52 3.02 19.43
CA LEU A 101 -8.92 4.25 18.94
C LEU A 101 -7.39 4.20 18.95
N THR A 102 -6.76 3.77 20.05
CA THR A 102 -5.30 3.77 20.15
C THR A 102 -4.68 2.84 19.10
N ILE A 103 -5.19 1.61 18.97
CA ILE A 103 -4.66 0.64 18.00
C ILE A 103 -4.83 1.16 16.57
N SER A 104 -6.01 1.70 16.25
CA SER A 104 -6.26 2.26 14.93
C SER A 104 -5.33 3.43 14.63
N PHE A 105 -5.16 4.36 15.57
CA PHE A 105 -4.24 5.48 15.40
C PHE A 105 -2.80 5.04 15.20
N LEU A 106 -2.29 4.13 16.04
CA LEU A 106 -0.91 3.64 15.92
C LEU A 106 -0.61 3.03 14.54
N LEU A 107 -1.56 2.27 14.00
CA LEU A 107 -1.42 1.61 12.71
C LEU A 107 -1.59 2.61 11.54
N LEU A 108 -2.60 3.48 11.57
CA LEU A 108 -2.87 4.45 10.50
C LEU A 108 -1.81 5.55 10.43
N SER A 109 -1.40 6.12 11.57
CA SER A 109 -0.40 7.18 11.64
C SER A 109 1.04 6.66 11.50
N ARG A 110 1.24 5.35 11.59
CA ARG A 110 2.57 4.73 11.69
C ARG A 110 3.37 5.20 12.92
N TYR A 111 2.70 5.70 13.95
CA TYR A 111 3.35 6.19 15.16
C TYR A 111 4.26 5.13 15.80
N GLU A 112 3.91 3.83 15.69
CA GLU A 112 4.75 2.74 16.17
C GLU A 112 6.19 2.79 15.63
N GLU A 113 6.40 3.36 14.45
CA GLU A 113 7.73 3.47 13.81
C GLU A 113 8.64 4.47 14.52
N THR A 114 8.09 5.33 15.38
CA THR A 114 8.87 6.26 16.23
C THR A 114 9.40 5.61 17.50
N MET A 115 8.85 4.44 17.88
CA MET A 115 9.19 3.76 19.12
C MET A 115 10.50 2.97 19.06
N THR A 116 11.14 2.91 17.91
CA THR A 116 12.45 2.27 17.71
C THR A 116 13.27 2.98 16.65
N GLU A 117 14.56 3.10 16.88
CA GLU A 117 15.52 3.61 15.89
C GLU A 117 16.05 2.49 14.95
N ARG A 118 15.67 1.24 15.22
CA ARG A 118 16.11 0.11 14.41
C ARG A 118 15.56 0.20 13.00
N ARG A 119 16.47 0.09 12.02
CA ARG A 119 16.15 0.06 10.60
C ARG A 119 16.92 -1.08 9.92
N ASP A 120 16.41 -1.54 8.79
CA ASP A 120 17.13 -2.51 7.96
C ASP A 120 18.31 -1.83 7.21
N LYS A 121 19.03 -2.63 6.42
CA LYS A 121 20.18 -2.14 5.62
C LYS A 121 19.82 -1.08 4.57
N TYR A 122 18.54 -0.88 4.30
CA TYR A 122 18.02 0.15 3.39
C TYR A 122 17.38 1.34 4.12
N GLY A 123 17.47 1.37 5.45
CA GLY A 123 16.90 2.43 6.29
C GLY A 123 15.39 2.34 6.48
N ARG A 124 14.79 1.15 6.29
CA ARG A 124 13.33 0.93 6.44
C ARG A 124 13.00 0.39 7.82
N PHE A 125 11.80 0.73 8.31
CA PHE A 125 11.23 0.08 9.50
C PHE A 125 10.97 -1.42 9.21
N CYS A 126 11.43 -2.28 10.12
CA CYS A 126 11.39 -3.73 9.92
C CYS A 126 10.02 -4.32 10.33
N TYR A 127 9.53 -5.28 9.56
CA TYR A 127 8.33 -6.05 9.91
C TYR A 127 8.42 -6.65 11.32
N ALA A 128 9.57 -7.22 11.69
CA ALA A 128 9.77 -7.85 13.00
C ALA A 128 9.59 -6.91 14.22
N ASP A 129 9.69 -5.59 14.01
CA ASP A 129 9.52 -4.60 15.08
C ASP A 129 8.10 -4.04 15.16
N SER A 130 7.23 -4.39 14.20
CA SER A 130 5.88 -3.88 14.06
C SER A 130 4.86 -4.54 14.99
N LEU A 131 3.76 -3.84 15.27
CA LEU A 131 2.57 -4.40 15.91
C LEU A 131 2.02 -5.59 15.13
N CYS A 132 2.06 -5.50 13.79
CA CYS A 132 1.61 -6.58 12.90
C CYS A 132 2.37 -7.89 13.13
N SER A 133 3.68 -7.84 13.40
CA SER A 133 4.48 -9.01 13.73
C SER A 133 4.25 -9.47 15.16
N LYS A 134 4.31 -8.55 16.13
CA LYS A 134 4.23 -8.86 17.58
C LYS A 134 2.90 -9.47 17.98
N TYR A 135 1.83 -9.08 17.31
CA TYR A 135 0.48 -9.58 17.59
C TYR A 135 -0.10 -10.42 16.43
N GLU A 136 0.72 -10.84 15.46
CA GLU A 136 0.29 -11.69 14.33
C GLU A 136 -0.90 -11.10 13.57
N LEU A 137 -0.87 -9.77 13.30
CA LEU A 137 -1.98 -9.03 12.67
C LEU A 137 -1.80 -8.85 11.17
N ILE A 138 -0.66 -9.24 10.59
CA ILE A 138 -0.30 -8.90 9.20
C ILE A 138 -1.31 -9.40 8.17
N ASP A 139 -1.95 -10.52 8.43
CA ASP A 139 -2.93 -11.15 7.54
C ASP A 139 -4.36 -10.63 7.70
N VAL A 140 -4.56 -9.67 8.62
CA VAL A 140 -5.87 -9.16 9.01
C VAL A 140 -5.88 -7.63 8.96
N PRO A 141 -6.78 -6.99 8.19
CA PRO A 141 -6.95 -5.54 8.22
C PRO A 141 -7.71 -5.16 9.51
N ILE A 142 -6.99 -5.20 10.63
CA ILE A 142 -7.57 -5.16 11.99
C ILE A 142 -8.42 -3.91 12.26
N VAL A 143 -8.03 -2.75 11.68
CA VAL A 143 -8.80 -1.50 11.80
C VAL A 143 -10.14 -1.66 11.09
N ASP A 144 -10.13 -2.19 9.86
CA ASP A 144 -11.36 -2.39 9.08
C ASP A 144 -12.26 -3.43 9.73
N GLU A 145 -11.68 -4.49 10.31
CA GLU A 145 -12.43 -5.52 11.05
C GLU A 145 -13.16 -4.96 12.27
N TYR A 146 -12.49 -4.10 13.04
CA TYR A 146 -13.14 -3.42 14.17
C TYR A 146 -14.30 -2.55 13.68
N VAL A 147 -14.09 -1.84 12.57
CA VAL A 147 -15.11 -0.99 11.96
C VAL A 147 -16.31 -1.81 11.46
N MET A 148 -16.06 -2.96 10.84
CA MET A 148 -17.13 -3.85 10.37
C MET A 148 -17.92 -4.48 11.53
N LEU A 149 -17.25 -4.80 12.65
CA LEU A 149 -17.92 -5.24 13.88
C LEU A 149 -18.84 -4.14 14.44
N LEU A 150 -18.34 -2.89 14.51
CA LEU A 150 -19.13 -1.74 14.95
C LEU A 150 -20.34 -1.53 14.03
N ARG A 151 -20.15 -1.50 12.70
CA ARG A 151 -21.22 -1.35 11.71
C ARG A 151 -22.29 -2.42 11.90
N LYS A 152 -21.87 -3.69 12.02
CA LYS A 152 -22.78 -4.82 12.24
C LYS A 152 -23.61 -4.63 13.51
N PHE A 153 -22.97 -4.29 14.62
CA PHE A 153 -23.64 -4.04 15.90
C PHE A 153 -24.66 -2.89 15.81
N VAL A 154 -24.30 -1.79 15.16
CA VAL A 154 -25.22 -0.64 14.95
C VAL A 154 -26.43 -1.07 14.11
N GLN A 155 -26.22 -1.79 13.01
CA GLN A 155 -27.32 -2.25 12.16
C GLN A 155 -28.24 -3.28 12.86
N GLU A 156 -27.70 -4.12 13.71
CA GLU A 156 -28.49 -5.06 14.55
C GLU A 156 -29.25 -4.35 15.64
N SER A 157 -28.72 -3.27 16.21
CA SER A 157 -29.36 -2.47 17.26
C SER A 157 -30.44 -1.53 16.72
N PHE A 158 -30.30 -1.07 15.48
CA PHE A 158 -31.20 -0.08 14.85
C PHE A 158 -31.73 -0.63 13.51
N SER A 159 -32.83 -1.35 13.55
CA SER A 159 -33.39 -2.09 12.39
C SER A 159 -33.68 -1.24 11.14
N ASN A 160 -33.92 0.06 11.30
CA ASN A 160 -34.14 1.01 10.19
C ASN A 160 -32.86 1.67 9.68
N PHE A 161 -31.70 1.41 10.30
CA PHE A 161 -30.44 2.03 9.94
C PHE A 161 -29.75 1.21 8.85
N VAL A 162 -29.78 1.72 7.62
CA VAL A 162 -29.16 1.07 6.46
C VAL A 162 -27.90 1.80 6.07
N VAL A 163 -26.83 1.06 5.85
CA VAL A 163 -25.54 1.54 5.34
C VAL A 163 -25.32 1.01 3.93
N THR A 164 -25.01 1.89 2.99
CA THR A 164 -24.62 1.50 1.63
C THR A 164 -23.25 0.86 1.65
N LYS A 165 -23.11 -0.31 1.06
CA LYS A 165 -21.82 -0.99 0.93
C LYS A 165 -20.93 -0.28 -0.09
N ARG A 166 -19.63 -0.22 0.22
CA ARG A 166 -18.61 0.22 -0.73
C ARG A 166 -18.23 -0.97 -1.63
N GLU A 167 -18.09 -0.70 -2.92
CA GLU A 167 -17.56 -1.71 -3.86
C GLU A 167 -16.04 -1.81 -3.71
N PRO A 168 -15.49 -3.00 -3.37
CA PRO A 168 -14.06 -3.22 -3.26
C PRO A 168 -13.41 -3.14 -4.64
N LYS A 169 -12.16 -2.63 -4.69
CA LYS A 169 -11.43 -2.47 -5.94
C LYS A 169 -10.17 -3.33 -5.95
N PHE A 170 -9.89 -3.93 -7.11
CA PHE A 170 -8.56 -4.42 -7.42
C PHE A 170 -7.78 -3.31 -8.12
N VAL A 171 -6.62 -2.92 -7.54
CA VAL A 171 -5.77 -1.84 -8.03
C VAL A 171 -4.38 -2.41 -8.38
N PRO A 172 -4.14 -2.81 -9.64
CA PRO A 172 -2.81 -3.22 -10.06
C PRO A 172 -1.89 -2.00 -10.17
N THR A 173 -0.69 -2.12 -9.65
CA THR A 173 0.34 -1.10 -9.71
C THR A 173 1.65 -1.68 -10.25
N HIS A 174 2.44 -0.86 -10.92
CA HIS A 174 3.63 -1.32 -11.62
C HIS A 174 4.79 -0.36 -11.43
N ASP A 175 5.86 -0.82 -10.76
CA ASP A 175 7.09 -0.06 -10.60
C ASP A 175 8.02 -0.34 -11.78
N ILE A 176 8.38 0.72 -12.51
CA ILE A 176 9.22 0.63 -13.69
C ILE A 176 10.64 1.02 -13.31
N ASP A 177 11.29 0.16 -12.55
CA ASP A 177 12.69 0.31 -12.16
C ASP A 177 13.63 0.34 -13.34
N PHE A 178 13.37 -0.48 -14.33
CA PHE A 178 14.13 -0.58 -15.57
C PHE A 178 13.18 -0.57 -16.77
N LEU A 179 13.14 0.57 -17.46
CA LEU A 179 12.30 0.68 -18.67
C LEU A 179 12.88 -0.09 -19.86
N PHE A 180 14.23 -0.13 -19.97
CA PHE A 180 14.91 -0.81 -21.07
C PHE A 180 15.87 -1.88 -20.56
N ARG A 181 15.82 -3.08 -21.15
CA ARG A 181 16.87 -4.10 -20.96
C ARG A 181 18.17 -3.68 -21.63
N PHE A 182 18.07 -2.96 -22.75
CA PHE A 182 19.18 -2.47 -23.54
C PHE A 182 19.17 -0.92 -23.65
N PRO A 183 19.44 -0.20 -22.54
CA PRO A 183 19.34 1.26 -22.53
C PRO A 183 20.42 1.96 -23.37
N SER A 184 21.52 1.26 -23.69
CA SER A 184 22.63 1.75 -24.52
C SER A 184 23.41 0.59 -25.16
N PHE A 185 24.17 0.88 -26.21
CA PHE A 185 25.04 -0.11 -26.85
C PHE A 185 26.05 -0.78 -25.90
N PRO A 186 26.79 -0.04 -25.03
CA PRO A 186 27.70 -0.69 -24.07
C PRO A 186 26.98 -1.65 -23.10
N LYS A 187 25.77 -1.29 -22.67
CA LYS A 187 24.96 -2.16 -21.79
C LYS A 187 24.46 -3.40 -22.54
N ALA A 188 24.08 -3.27 -23.81
CA ALA A 188 23.70 -4.42 -24.65
C ALA A 188 24.88 -5.39 -24.79
N VAL A 189 26.07 -4.89 -25.15
CA VAL A 189 27.30 -5.72 -25.23
C VAL A 189 27.59 -6.40 -23.90
N LYS A 190 27.54 -5.65 -22.77
CA LYS A 190 27.74 -6.22 -21.43
C LYS A 190 26.75 -7.33 -21.10
N THR A 191 25.48 -7.15 -21.48
CA THR A 191 24.43 -8.16 -21.24
C THR A 191 24.70 -9.43 -22.06
N ILE A 192 24.95 -9.30 -23.38
CA ILE A 192 25.21 -10.40 -24.30
C ILE A 192 26.48 -11.16 -23.90
N ALA A 193 27.57 -10.44 -23.58
CA ALA A 193 28.79 -11.02 -23.09
C ALA A 193 28.62 -11.70 -21.72
N GLY A 194 27.83 -11.10 -20.82
CA GLY A 194 27.48 -11.71 -19.53
C GLY A 194 26.73 -13.03 -19.66
N ASP A 195 25.82 -13.13 -20.64
CA ASP A 195 25.12 -14.38 -20.95
C ASP A 195 26.09 -15.46 -21.44
N LEU A 196 27.08 -15.08 -22.27
CA LEU A 196 28.07 -16.02 -22.80
C LEU A 196 29.09 -16.44 -21.74
N PHE A 197 29.73 -15.49 -21.07
CA PHE A 197 30.88 -15.75 -20.21
C PHE A 197 30.54 -16.02 -18.77
N LYS A 198 29.57 -15.27 -18.19
CA LYS A 198 29.18 -15.41 -16.78
C LYS A 198 28.15 -16.52 -16.58
N ARG A 199 27.09 -16.53 -17.41
CA ARG A 199 26.04 -17.57 -17.38
C ARG A 199 26.39 -18.80 -18.20
N LYS A 200 27.52 -18.76 -18.93
CA LYS A 200 28.04 -19.86 -19.77
C LYS A 200 27.00 -20.45 -20.73
N SER A 201 26.14 -19.57 -21.30
CA SER A 201 25.05 -19.99 -22.18
C SER A 201 25.07 -19.27 -23.52
N LEU A 202 25.54 -19.97 -24.54
CA LEU A 202 25.48 -19.50 -25.94
C LEU A 202 24.02 -19.21 -26.37
N ARG A 203 23.10 -20.08 -25.94
CA ARG A 203 21.67 -19.91 -26.25
C ARG A 203 21.12 -18.57 -25.72
N LEU A 204 21.43 -18.22 -24.47
CA LEU A 204 21.00 -16.95 -23.89
C LEU A 204 21.68 -15.76 -24.60
N SER A 205 22.96 -15.87 -24.93
CA SER A 205 23.70 -14.82 -25.64
C SER A 205 23.10 -14.56 -27.02
N CYS A 206 22.83 -15.62 -27.81
CA CYS A 206 22.17 -15.49 -29.11
C CYS A 206 20.75 -14.91 -28.99
N LYS A 207 19.99 -15.32 -27.97
CA LYS A 207 18.66 -14.75 -27.66
C LYS A 207 18.76 -13.26 -27.37
N SER A 208 19.65 -12.85 -26.47
CA SER A 208 19.86 -11.44 -26.11
C SER A 208 20.31 -10.59 -27.29
N LEU A 209 21.17 -11.12 -28.18
CA LEU A 209 21.56 -10.45 -29.41
C LEU A 209 20.35 -10.25 -30.34
N ALA A 210 19.55 -11.29 -30.56
CA ALA A 210 18.35 -11.19 -31.37
C ALA A 210 17.32 -10.19 -30.82
N GLU A 211 17.11 -10.18 -29.50
CA GLU A 211 16.25 -9.22 -28.80
C GLU A 211 16.78 -7.78 -28.96
N TYR A 212 18.10 -7.58 -28.79
CA TYR A 212 18.72 -6.29 -29.02
C TYR A 212 18.52 -5.80 -30.46
N MET A 213 18.78 -6.63 -31.45
CA MET A 213 18.58 -6.28 -32.87
C MET A 213 17.12 -5.91 -33.19
N LYS A 214 16.15 -6.61 -32.57
CA LYS A 214 14.73 -6.26 -32.69
C LYS A 214 14.43 -4.90 -32.05
N SER A 215 15.02 -4.60 -30.88
CA SER A 215 14.84 -3.34 -30.17
C SER A 215 15.42 -2.12 -30.91
N LEU A 216 16.44 -2.31 -31.75
CA LEU A 216 16.99 -1.25 -32.61
C LEU A 216 16.01 -0.84 -33.72
N ARG A 217 15.17 -1.77 -34.21
CA ARG A 217 14.18 -1.50 -35.23
C ARG A 217 12.91 -0.84 -34.64
N ASP A 218 12.52 -1.30 -33.48
CA ASP A 218 11.36 -0.79 -32.74
C ASP A 218 11.62 -0.97 -31.22
N PHE A 219 11.73 0.14 -30.49
CA PHE A 219 12.03 0.12 -29.05
C PHE A 219 10.98 -0.64 -28.22
N ARG A 220 9.72 -0.74 -28.70
CA ARG A 220 8.65 -1.52 -28.08
C ARG A 220 8.95 -3.01 -28.03
N ARG A 221 9.91 -3.47 -28.84
CA ARG A 221 10.41 -4.85 -28.85
C ARG A 221 11.55 -5.09 -27.87
N ASP A 222 12.02 -4.06 -27.17
CA ASP A 222 12.87 -4.27 -26.00
C ASP A 222 12.07 -5.10 -24.98
N PRO A 223 12.67 -6.16 -24.41
CA PRO A 223 11.95 -7.05 -23.51
C PRO A 223 11.23 -6.36 -22.36
N TYR A 224 11.87 -5.36 -21.69
CA TYR A 224 11.25 -4.68 -20.55
C TYR A 224 10.13 -3.72 -20.98
N VAL A 225 10.31 -3.02 -22.11
CA VAL A 225 9.24 -2.20 -22.69
C VAL A 225 8.06 -3.09 -23.11
N SER A 226 8.34 -4.23 -23.75
CA SER A 226 7.30 -5.20 -24.15
C SER A 226 6.50 -5.69 -22.94
N ALA A 227 7.14 -5.84 -21.76
CA ALA A 227 6.44 -6.19 -20.52
C ALA A 227 5.52 -5.06 -20.06
N VAL A 228 5.98 -3.80 -20.09
CA VAL A 228 5.13 -2.64 -19.77
C VAL A 228 3.87 -2.64 -20.64
N TYR A 229 4.00 -2.86 -21.95
CA TYR A 229 2.84 -2.93 -22.85
C TYR A 229 1.93 -4.15 -22.60
N LYS A 230 2.47 -5.27 -22.12
CA LYS A 230 1.63 -6.41 -21.72
C LYS A 230 0.81 -6.09 -20.46
N LEU A 231 1.41 -5.42 -19.47
CA LEU A 231 0.71 -4.96 -18.28
C LEU A 231 -0.37 -3.92 -18.64
N LEU A 232 -0.04 -2.96 -19.52
CA LEU A 232 -1.00 -2.02 -20.07
C LEU A 232 -2.18 -2.73 -20.76
N LYS A 233 -1.88 -3.69 -21.63
CA LYS A 233 -2.91 -4.45 -22.35
C LYS A 233 -3.88 -5.12 -21.38
N VAL A 234 -3.36 -5.80 -20.34
CA VAL A 234 -4.18 -6.43 -19.30
C VAL A 234 -5.05 -5.41 -18.59
N SER A 235 -4.50 -4.24 -18.25
CA SER A 235 -5.23 -3.17 -17.58
C SER A 235 -6.38 -2.64 -18.42
N VAL A 236 -6.13 -2.37 -19.72
CA VAL A 236 -7.13 -1.85 -20.65
C VAL A 236 -8.22 -2.88 -20.95
N GLU A 237 -7.85 -4.13 -21.25
CA GLU A 237 -8.81 -5.20 -21.59
C GLU A 237 -9.77 -5.50 -20.42
N ASN A 238 -9.30 -5.32 -19.20
CA ASN A 238 -10.08 -5.61 -17.99
C ASN A 238 -10.61 -4.34 -17.28
N LYS A 239 -10.45 -3.16 -17.89
CA LYS A 239 -10.91 -1.86 -17.36
C LYS A 239 -10.38 -1.58 -15.93
N LEU A 240 -9.13 -1.95 -15.66
CA LEU A 240 -8.50 -1.78 -14.35
C LEU A 240 -7.89 -0.38 -14.23
N ASN A 241 -8.04 0.22 -13.07
CA ASN A 241 -7.42 1.51 -12.71
C ASN A 241 -5.96 1.30 -12.30
N SER A 242 -5.08 1.06 -13.27
CA SER A 242 -3.67 0.76 -13.02
C SER A 242 -2.83 2.03 -12.88
N VAL A 243 -1.83 1.95 -12.01
CA VAL A 243 -0.84 3.01 -11.83
C VAL A 243 0.54 2.50 -12.24
N PHE A 244 1.23 3.25 -13.10
CA PHE A 244 2.60 2.96 -13.52
C PHE A 244 3.53 4.01 -12.92
N TYR A 245 4.41 3.60 -12.03
CA TYR A 245 5.38 4.46 -11.35
C TYR A 245 6.72 4.45 -12.08
N PHE A 246 7.19 5.62 -12.50
CA PHE A 246 8.44 5.77 -13.26
C PHE A 246 9.50 6.51 -12.46
N LYS A 247 10.74 6.01 -12.50
CA LYS A 247 11.90 6.74 -12.02
C LYS A 247 12.28 7.84 -13.00
N SER A 248 12.64 9.00 -12.48
CA SER A 248 12.96 10.16 -13.31
C SER A 248 14.41 10.60 -13.21
N LEU A 249 15.09 10.30 -12.09
CA LEU A 249 16.47 10.66 -11.84
C LEU A 249 17.23 9.43 -11.30
N ARG A 250 18.53 9.40 -11.56
CA ARG A 250 19.46 8.48 -10.90
C ARG A 250 20.19 9.22 -9.80
N SER A 251 19.93 8.88 -8.55
CA SER A 251 20.62 9.49 -7.40
C SER A 251 21.82 8.67 -6.94
N LYS A 252 21.69 7.35 -6.87
CA LYS A 252 22.77 6.42 -6.44
C LYS A 252 22.76 5.11 -7.24
N ASP A 253 23.62 4.18 -6.85
CA ASP A 253 23.77 2.88 -7.50
C ASP A 253 22.51 1.99 -7.46
N PHE A 254 21.59 2.28 -6.56
CA PHE A 254 20.31 1.59 -6.43
C PHE A 254 19.26 2.04 -7.45
N ASP A 255 19.43 3.24 -8.05
CA ASP A 255 18.44 3.78 -8.97
C ASP A 255 18.71 3.40 -10.42
N SER A 256 17.67 3.55 -11.25
CA SER A 256 17.65 3.18 -12.64
C SER A 256 18.74 3.85 -13.49
N THR A 257 19.13 3.15 -14.54
CA THR A 257 20.09 3.65 -15.54
C THR A 257 19.44 4.20 -16.80
N TYR A 258 18.11 4.24 -16.92
CA TYR A 258 17.46 4.84 -18.09
C TYR A 258 17.25 6.35 -17.93
N ASN A 259 17.26 7.06 -19.07
CA ASN A 259 16.97 8.48 -19.11
C ASN A 259 15.49 8.70 -19.42
N ILE A 260 14.73 9.23 -18.44
CA ILE A 260 13.31 9.50 -18.59
C ILE A 260 13.01 10.52 -19.70
N LEU A 261 13.91 11.49 -19.94
CA LEU A 261 13.77 12.52 -20.97
C LEU A 261 14.17 12.04 -22.37
N SER A 262 14.56 10.76 -22.53
CA SER A 262 14.88 10.26 -23.87
C SER A 262 13.62 10.17 -24.75
N PRO A 263 13.73 10.37 -26.09
CA PRO A 263 12.56 10.28 -26.98
C PRO A 263 11.79 8.96 -26.84
N LYS A 264 12.49 7.85 -26.57
CA LYS A 264 11.87 6.52 -26.40
C LYS A 264 11.09 6.44 -25.07
N SER A 265 11.64 6.99 -23.98
CA SER A 265 10.93 7.05 -22.71
C SER A 265 9.70 7.94 -22.79
N CYS A 266 9.85 9.13 -23.37
CA CYS A 266 8.73 10.06 -23.59
C CYS A 266 7.62 9.42 -24.45
N ALA A 267 8.00 8.73 -25.53
CA ALA A 267 7.02 8.05 -26.39
C ALA A 267 6.27 6.94 -25.63
N CYS A 268 6.98 6.15 -24.82
CA CYS A 268 6.36 5.11 -24.01
C CYS A 268 5.37 5.69 -23.00
N ILE A 269 5.76 6.69 -22.23
CA ILE A 269 4.90 7.30 -21.20
C ILE A 269 3.67 7.96 -21.80
N LYS A 270 3.83 8.74 -22.88
CA LYS A 270 2.70 9.36 -23.59
C LYS A 270 1.74 8.33 -24.16
N ASP A 271 2.26 7.22 -24.65
CA ASP A 271 1.42 6.12 -25.15
C ASP A 271 0.60 5.50 -24.01
N LEU A 272 1.21 5.25 -22.84
CA LEU A 272 0.49 4.79 -21.66
C LEU A 272 -0.61 5.77 -21.22
N GLN A 273 -0.29 7.07 -21.16
CA GLN A 273 -1.27 8.12 -20.82
C GLN A 273 -2.45 8.14 -21.77
N SER A 274 -2.21 7.93 -23.07
CA SER A 274 -3.28 7.91 -24.09
C SER A 274 -4.29 6.77 -23.88
N HIS A 275 -3.92 5.73 -23.11
CA HIS A 275 -4.78 4.61 -22.74
C HIS A 275 -5.48 4.81 -21.39
N GLY A 276 -5.36 5.98 -20.76
CA GLY A 276 -6.10 6.34 -19.55
C GLY A 276 -5.55 5.77 -18.24
N VAL A 277 -4.34 5.18 -18.24
CA VAL A 277 -3.69 4.75 -17.00
C VAL A 277 -3.02 5.90 -16.27
N THR A 278 -2.93 5.81 -14.97
CA THR A 278 -2.26 6.83 -14.16
C THR A 278 -0.74 6.66 -14.23
N ILE A 279 -0.03 7.77 -14.45
CA ILE A 279 1.43 7.83 -14.34
C ILE A 279 1.80 8.46 -13.01
N GLY A 280 2.59 7.76 -12.21
CA GLY A 280 3.10 8.21 -10.92
C GLY A 280 4.62 8.31 -10.89
N LEU A 281 5.14 9.03 -9.91
CA LEU A 281 6.57 9.11 -9.63
C LEU A 281 7.00 7.88 -8.81
N HIS A 282 7.97 7.11 -9.33
CA HIS A 282 8.73 6.20 -8.50
C HIS A 282 9.89 6.96 -7.89
N GLY A 283 9.67 7.51 -6.68
CA GLY A 283 10.67 8.33 -6.00
C GLY A 283 12.00 7.59 -5.83
N GLY A 284 13.12 8.28 -6.05
CA GLY A 284 14.46 7.68 -5.99
C GLY A 284 14.86 7.27 -4.56
N TYR A 285 15.99 6.56 -4.46
CA TYR A 285 16.45 6.03 -3.17
C TYR A 285 16.66 7.10 -2.10
N ASP A 286 17.18 8.30 -2.47
CA ASP A 286 17.50 9.37 -1.54
C ASP A 286 16.42 10.47 -1.44
N SER A 287 15.33 10.38 -2.20
CA SER A 287 14.32 11.45 -2.25
C SER A 287 13.23 11.36 -1.17
N PHE A 288 13.15 10.26 -0.41
CA PHE A 288 12.10 10.03 0.59
C PHE A 288 12.09 11.07 1.73
N ASP A 289 13.24 11.68 2.06
CA ASP A 289 13.41 12.69 3.12
C ASP A 289 14.11 13.98 2.65
N ASP A 290 14.28 14.13 1.33
CA ASP A 290 14.88 15.31 0.71
C ASP A 290 13.93 15.97 -0.30
N LYS A 291 13.33 17.08 0.10
CA LYS A 291 12.40 17.87 -0.71
C LYS A 291 13.00 18.34 -2.04
N ILE A 292 14.27 18.71 -2.06
CA ILE A 292 14.91 19.27 -3.27
C ILE A 292 15.10 18.16 -4.30
N ILE A 293 15.60 17.02 -3.87
CA ILE A 293 15.75 15.85 -4.74
C ILE A 293 14.38 15.41 -5.24
N PHE A 294 13.39 15.26 -4.35
CA PHE A 294 12.04 14.84 -4.69
C PHE A 294 11.35 15.77 -5.69
N ALA A 295 11.39 17.09 -5.44
CA ALA A 295 10.84 18.10 -6.36
C ALA A 295 11.50 18.07 -7.74
N THR A 296 12.84 17.83 -7.79
CA THR A 296 13.58 17.69 -9.03
C THR A 296 13.11 16.44 -9.80
N GLU A 297 12.94 15.31 -9.13
CA GLU A 297 12.44 14.07 -9.73
C GLU A 297 11.04 14.26 -10.29
N LYS A 298 10.14 14.86 -9.50
CA LYS A 298 8.76 15.15 -9.90
C LYS A 298 8.70 16.03 -11.14
N SER A 299 9.41 17.16 -11.13
CA SER A 299 9.45 18.13 -12.25
C SER A 299 9.94 17.49 -13.57
N ARG A 300 10.93 16.59 -13.48
CA ARG A 300 11.42 15.86 -14.67
C ARG A 300 10.36 14.94 -15.25
N LEU A 301 9.61 14.22 -14.41
CA LEU A 301 8.52 13.36 -14.87
C LEU A 301 7.38 14.19 -15.44
N GLU A 302 7.00 15.30 -14.81
CA GLU A 302 6.00 16.25 -15.29
C GLU A 302 6.36 16.85 -16.67
N THR A 303 7.64 17.13 -16.91
CA THR A 303 8.13 17.56 -18.23
C THR A 303 7.81 16.51 -19.31
N VAL A 304 7.91 15.22 -19.00
CA VAL A 304 7.59 14.12 -19.91
C VAL A 304 6.08 13.96 -20.07
N CYS A 305 5.35 13.98 -18.96
CA CYS A 305 3.89 13.80 -18.95
C CYS A 305 3.14 14.99 -19.59
N GLY A 306 3.68 16.21 -19.46
CA GLY A 306 3.00 17.44 -19.85
C GLY A 306 1.85 17.84 -18.94
N CYS A 307 1.77 17.26 -17.73
CA CYS A 307 0.76 17.52 -16.72
C CYS A 307 1.32 17.29 -15.32
N GLU A 308 0.61 17.75 -14.30
CA GLU A 308 0.93 17.50 -12.89
C GLU A 308 0.98 16.01 -12.58
N VAL A 309 1.99 15.58 -11.81
CA VAL A 309 2.13 14.21 -11.27
C VAL A 309 1.85 14.27 -9.77
N SER A 310 0.74 13.72 -9.35
CA SER A 310 0.26 13.77 -7.96
C SER A 310 0.27 12.42 -7.24
N SER A 311 0.73 11.35 -7.91
CA SER A 311 0.83 10.02 -7.34
C SER A 311 2.28 9.59 -7.18
N VAL A 312 2.62 8.96 -6.05
CA VAL A 312 3.98 8.50 -5.72
C VAL A 312 3.98 7.07 -5.20
N ARG A 313 5.10 6.38 -5.43
CA ARG A 313 5.58 5.23 -4.67
C ARG A 313 7.09 5.36 -4.51
N GLN A 314 7.57 5.29 -3.28
CA GLN A 314 8.98 5.43 -2.99
C GLN A 314 9.76 4.14 -3.28
N HIS A 315 10.92 4.27 -3.93
CA HIS A 315 11.78 3.14 -4.24
C HIS A 315 12.23 2.41 -2.97
N PHE A 316 12.28 1.08 -3.02
CA PHE A 316 12.51 0.20 -1.88
C PHE A 316 11.45 0.31 -0.77
N LEU A 317 10.30 0.97 -1.00
CA LEU A 317 9.30 1.28 0.02
C LEU A 317 9.90 2.06 1.20
N ARG A 318 10.88 2.93 0.92
CA ARG A 318 11.52 3.78 1.95
C ARG A 318 10.55 4.83 2.44
N PHE A 319 10.47 4.96 3.75
CA PHE A 319 9.57 5.87 4.42
C PHE A 319 10.12 6.25 5.79
N ASP A 320 10.09 7.52 6.10
CA ASP A 320 10.31 8.08 7.44
C ASP A 320 9.03 8.80 7.85
N VAL A 321 8.37 8.27 8.88
CA VAL A 321 7.07 8.78 9.34
C VAL A 321 7.11 10.25 9.75
N ARG A 322 8.27 10.77 10.16
CA ARG A 322 8.46 12.16 10.59
C ARG A 322 8.76 13.14 9.44
N LYS A 323 9.18 12.63 8.27
CA LYS A 323 9.68 13.48 7.19
C LYS A 323 8.96 13.25 5.85
N THR A 324 8.83 11.98 5.45
CA THR A 324 8.37 11.64 4.11
C THR A 324 6.98 12.21 3.78
N PRO A 325 5.97 12.12 4.66
CA PRO A 325 4.64 12.67 4.39
C PRO A 325 4.65 14.18 4.15
N GLN A 326 5.48 14.91 4.90
CA GLN A 326 5.64 16.37 4.75
C GLN A 326 6.29 16.73 3.41
N VAL A 327 7.36 16.02 3.02
CA VAL A 327 8.01 16.19 1.70
C VAL A 327 6.99 16.00 0.57
N TRP A 328 6.16 14.98 0.64
CA TRP A 328 5.13 14.73 -0.37
C TRP A 328 4.06 15.82 -0.38
N GLN A 329 3.54 16.20 0.78
CA GLN A 329 2.55 17.29 0.92
C GLN A 329 3.08 18.60 0.32
N GLU A 330 4.28 19.00 0.69
CA GLU A 330 4.91 20.24 0.21
C GLU A 330 5.24 20.22 -1.28
N CYS A 331 5.45 19.04 -1.87
CA CYS A 331 5.66 18.87 -3.30
C CYS A 331 4.36 18.64 -4.09
N GLY A 332 3.18 18.75 -3.46
CA GLY A 332 1.88 18.65 -4.14
C GLY A 332 1.49 17.21 -4.50
N ILE A 333 2.01 16.20 -3.81
CA ILE A 333 1.53 14.82 -3.92
C ILE A 333 0.16 14.72 -3.23
N ARG A 334 -0.73 13.96 -3.84
CA ARG A 334 -2.10 13.71 -3.32
C ARG A 334 -2.37 12.23 -3.07
N SER A 335 -1.59 11.35 -3.66
CA SER A 335 -1.77 9.91 -3.57
C SER A 335 -0.42 9.21 -3.38
N ASP A 336 -0.31 8.39 -2.36
CA ASP A 336 0.82 7.50 -2.11
C ASP A 336 0.39 6.03 -2.11
N SER A 337 1.32 5.14 -2.38
CA SER A 337 1.12 3.70 -2.23
C SER A 337 2.43 3.00 -1.82
N THR A 338 3.13 3.60 -0.85
CA THR A 338 4.43 3.12 -0.37
C THR A 338 4.31 2.15 0.80
N LEU A 339 3.25 2.29 1.62
CA LEU A 339 3.17 1.59 2.90
C LEU A 339 2.77 0.12 2.75
N GLY A 340 3.77 -0.71 2.46
CA GLY A 340 3.80 -2.15 2.58
C GLY A 340 5.09 -2.61 3.24
N PHE A 341 5.15 -3.83 3.76
CA PHE A 341 6.42 -4.42 4.18
C PHE A 341 7.08 -5.13 3.00
N PRO A 342 8.37 -4.88 2.71
CA PRO A 342 9.06 -5.64 1.68
C PRO A 342 9.26 -7.12 2.08
N GLU A 343 9.38 -7.39 3.38
CA GLU A 343 9.63 -8.74 3.92
C GLU A 343 8.36 -9.60 4.01
N HIS A 344 7.17 -8.98 3.99
CA HIS A 344 5.92 -9.70 4.21
C HIS A 344 4.75 -9.03 3.49
N GLU A 345 3.94 -9.81 2.77
CA GLU A 345 2.65 -9.38 2.25
C GLU A 345 1.62 -9.22 3.38
N GLY A 346 0.63 -8.35 3.20
CA GLY A 346 -0.47 -8.13 4.14
C GLY A 346 -0.68 -6.66 4.52
N PHE A 347 -1.29 -6.42 5.66
CA PHE A 347 -1.86 -5.12 6.04
C PHE A 347 -0.97 -4.34 7.00
N ARG A 348 0.14 -3.74 6.49
CA ARG A 348 1.07 -2.93 7.30
C ARG A 348 0.37 -1.84 8.11
N CYS A 349 -0.62 -1.18 7.52
CA CYS A 349 -1.36 -0.09 8.16
C CYS A 349 -2.63 -0.55 8.90
N GLY A 350 -2.83 -1.87 9.03
CA GLY A 350 -4.03 -2.44 9.63
C GLY A 350 -5.32 -2.18 8.85
N THR A 351 -5.23 -1.61 7.65
CA THR A 351 -6.35 -1.28 6.78
C THR A 351 -6.02 -1.56 5.32
N CYS A 352 -7.04 -1.80 4.50
CA CYS A 352 -6.97 -1.79 3.04
C CYS A 352 -7.85 -0.70 2.42
N HIS A 353 -8.42 0.19 3.23
CA HIS A 353 -9.08 1.38 2.74
C HIS A 353 -8.09 2.52 2.53
N PRO A 354 -8.25 3.34 1.48
CA PRO A 354 -7.48 4.58 1.34
C PRO A 354 -7.74 5.53 2.49
N TYR A 355 -6.69 6.18 2.99
CA TYR A 355 -6.83 7.11 4.11
C TYR A 355 -5.80 8.24 4.04
N PRO A 356 -6.10 9.46 4.52
CA PRO A 356 -5.12 10.54 4.62
C PRO A 356 -3.99 10.17 5.58
N LEU A 357 -2.75 10.41 5.19
CA LEU A 357 -1.60 10.29 6.10
C LEU A 357 -1.72 11.31 7.24
N TYR A 358 -1.08 11.00 8.35
CA TYR A 358 -1.05 11.87 9.53
C TYR A 358 0.35 12.43 9.77
N ASP A 359 0.46 13.73 9.95
CA ASP A 359 1.70 14.38 10.36
C ASP A 359 1.84 14.28 11.89
N ILE A 360 2.67 13.36 12.32
CA ILE A 360 2.87 13.07 13.75
C ILE A 360 3.66 14.16 14.49
N GLU A 361 4.43 14.99 13.77
CA GLU A 361 5.22 16.07 14.36
C GLU A 361 4.37 17.34 14.58
N ASN A 362 3.44 17.61 13.67
CA ASN A 362 2.57 18.78 13.71
C ASN A 362 1.13 18.48 14.13
N ASP A 363 0.81 17.20 14.35
CA ASP A 363 -0.44 16.70 14.92
C ASP A 363 -1.68 17.05 14.08
N PHE A 364 -1.66 16.73 12.77
CA PHE A 364 -2.82 16.91 11.89
C PHE A 364 -2.82 15.97 10.68
N ALA A 365 -4.01 15.75 10.09
CA ALA A 365 -4.18 14.96 8.88
C ALA A 365 -3.69 15.72 7.65
N LEU A 366 -2.91 15.07 6.78
CA LEU A 366 -2.38 15.62 5.54
C LEU A 366 -3.39 15.48 4.38
N GLY A 367 -3.14 16.23 3.29
CA GLY A 367 -3.87 16.07 2.03
C GLY A 367 -3.38 14.89 1.16
N VAL A 368 -2.37 14.16 1.60
CA VAL A 368 -1.82 12.98 0.91
C VAL A 368 -2.58 11.75 1.37
N VAL A 369 -3.21 11.05 0.43
CA VAL A 369 -3.97 9.81 0.68
C VAL A 369 -3.07 8.61 0.42
N GLU A 370 -2.88 7.77 1.43
CA GLU A 370 -2.25 6.46 1.29
C GLU A 370 -3.23 5.44 0.72
N HIS A 371 -2.78 4.67 -0.27
CA HIS A 371 -3.42 3.48 -0.78
C HIS A 371 -2.58 2.26 -0.37
N PRO A 372 -2.88 1.60 0.76
CA PRO A 372 -1.99 0.62 1.37
C PRO A 372 -1.61 -0.52 0.42
N LEU A 373 -0.31 -0.73 0.26
CA LEU A 373 0.22 -1.82 -0.56
C LEU A 373 0.05 -3.16 0.18
N VAL A 374 -0.78 -4.05 -0.37
CA VAL A 374 -1.09 -5.33 0.28
C VAL A 374 -0.12 -6.45 -0.14
N ALA A 375 0.25 -6.51 -1.41
CA ALA A 375 1.18 -7.54 -1.88
C ALA A 375 2.08 -7.05 -3.00
N MET A 376 3.29 -7.61 -3.09
CA MET A 376 4.30 -7.29 -4.09
C MET A 376 4.96 -8.59 -4.58
N ASP A 377 5.17 -8.70 -5.90
CA ASP A 377 5.79 -9.86 -6.51
C ASP A 377 7.16 -10.22 -5.89
N THR A 378 8.03 -9.23 -5.67
CA THR A 378 9.35 -9.43 -5.07
C THR A 378 9.27 -9.90 -3.61
N THR A 379 8.27 -9.47 -2.85
CA THR A 379 8.00 -10.03 -1.52
C THR A 379 7.78 -11.52 -1.58
N LEU A 380 6.91 -11.96 -2.48
CA LEU A 380 6.50 -13.37 -2.57
C LEU A 380 7.66 -14.29 -2.97
N PHE A 381 8.41 -13.96 -4.04
CA PHE A 381 9.44 -14.87 -4.53
C PHE A 381 10.83 -14.63 -3.94
N GLN A 382 11.19 -13.40 -3.53
CA GLN A 382 12.57 -13.10 -3.12
C GLN A 382 12.74 -13.01 -1.59
N TYR A 383 11.78 -12.42 -0.87
CA TYR A 383 11.86 -12.29 0.58
C TYR A 383 11.25 -13.48 1.30
N ARG A 384 10.10 -13.95 0.82
CA ARG A 384 9.37 -15.09 1.39
C ARG A 384 9.78 -16.44 0.77
N GLU A 385 10.43 -16.41 -0.39
CA GLU A 385 10.85 -17.62 -1.13
C GLU A 385 9.72 -18.63 -1.34
N LEU A 386 8.48 -18.12 -1.55
CA LEU A 386 7.31 -18.95 -1.77
C LEU A 386 7.38 -19.68 -3.12
N THR A 387 6.66 -20.76 -3.24
CA THR A 387 6.33 -21.37 -4.54
C THR A 387 5.24 -20.55 -5.25
N GLU A 388 5.08 -20.73 -6.56
CA GLU A 388 4.02 -20.07 -7.34
C GLU A 388 2.62 -20.39 -6.80
N GLU A 389 2.39 -21.61 -6.31
CA GLU A 389 1.11 -22.04 -5.74
C GLU A 389 0.85 -21.36 -4.39
N GLU A 390 1.83 -21.34 -3.48
CA GLU A 390 1.73 -20.65 -2.20
C GLU A 390 1.48 -19.13 -2.40
N ALA A 391 2.19 -18.51 -3.34
CA ALA A 391 2.01 -17.11 -3.69
C ALA A 391 0.60 -16.83 -4.21
N PHE A 392 0.08 -17.69 -5.12
CA PHE A 392 -1.28 -17.58 -5.63
C PHE A 392 -2.33 -17.71 -4.51
N VAL A 393 -2.16 -18.69 -3.63
CA VAL A 393 -3.07 -18.90 -2.48
C VAL A 393 -3.04 -17.69 -1.55
N ASN A 394 -1.85 -17.16 -1.23
CA ASN A 394 -1.71 -16.01 -0.33
C ASN A 394 -2.36 -14.73 -0.90
N ILE A 395 -2.08 -14.37 -2.15
CA ILE A 395 -2.69 -13.18 -2.74
C ILE A 395 -4.22 -13.33 -2.87
N SER A 396 -4.70 -14.53 -3.19
CA SER A 396 -6.14 -14.80 -3.27
C SER A 396 -6.82 -14.66 -1.91
N ARG A 397 -6.21 -15.17 -0.84
CA ARG A 397 -6.69 -15.05 0.54
C ARG A 397 -6.73 -13.59 0.99
N LEU A 398 -5.69 -12.80 0.72
CA LEU A 398 -5.64 -11.39 1.07
C LEU A 398 -6.67 -10.58 0.29
N TYR A 399 -6.87 -10.90 -0.99
CA TYR A 399 -7.90 -10.27 -1.81
C TYR A 399 -9.32 -10.53 -1.26
N GLU A 400 -9.64 -11.78 -0.92
CA GLU A 400 -10.94 -12.11 -0.32
C GLU A 400 -11.12 -11.40 1.04
N ARG A 401 -10.02 -11.16 1.77
CA ARG A 401 -10.09 -10.40 3.02
C ARG A 401 -10.39 -8.91 2.77
N CYS A 402 -9.73 -8.29 1.78
CA CYS A 402 -10.07 -6.92 1.35
C CYS A 402 -11.53 -6.81 0.92
N LYS A 403 -12.01 -7.79 0.14
CA LYS A 403 -13.41 -7.83 -0.29
C LYS A 403 -14.38 -7.90 0.88
N ALA A 404 -14.09 -8.72 1.89
CA ALA A 404 -14.96 -8.91 3.04
C ALA A 404 -15.17 -7.61 3.82
N VAL A 405 -14.14 -6.78 3.93
CA VAL A 405 -14.21 -5.48 4.59
C VAL A 405 -14.48 -4.30 3.63
N GLU A 406 -14.89 -4.58 2.38
CA GLU A 406 -15.20 -3.56 1.36
C GLU A 406 -14.01 -2.64 1.00
N GLY A 407 -12.78 -3.10 1.23
CA GLY A 407 -11.53 -2.37 0.99
C GLY A 407 -10.91 -2.63 -0.38
N ASP A 408 -9.81 -1.96 -0.69
CA ASP A 408 -9.08 -2.08 -1.95
C ASP A 408 -7.93 -3.08 -1.83
N PHE A 409 -7.73 -3.92 -2.85
CA PHE A 409 -6.57 -4.78 -2.94
C PHE A 409 -5.54 -4.18 -3.89
N VAL A 410 -4.50 -3.56 -3.34
CA VAL A 410 -3.39 -2.98 -4.11
C VAL A 410 -2.30 -4.03 -4.28
N LEU A 411 -2.03 -4.41 -5.53
CA LEU A 411 -1.01 -5.39 -5.90
C LEU A 411 0.08 -4.72 -6.75
N LEU A 412 1.32 -4.83 -6.33
CA LEU A 412 2.48 -4.40 -7.10
C LEU A 412 3.06 -5.56 -7.91
N TRP A 413 3.25 -5.34 -9.21
CA TRP A 413 3.94 -6.27 -10.10
C TRP A 413 4.94 -5.54 -10.99
N HIS A 414 6.24 -5.89 -10.90
CA HIS A 414 7.30 -5.27 -11.68
C HIS A 414 7.32 -5.79 -13.13
N ASN A 415 7.67 -4.92 -14.07
CA ASN A 415 7.85 -5.33 -15.47
C ASN A 415 9.04 -6.29 -15.66
N THR A 416 10.04 -6.21 -14.79
CA THR A 416 11.26 -7.03 -14.87
C THR A 416 11.02 -8.50 -14.47
N THR A 417 10.01 -8.79 -13.68
CA THR A 417 9.68 -10.16 -13.24
C THR A 417 8.99 -11.00 -14.33
N MET A 418 8.66 -10.38 -15.47
CA MET A 418 8.07 -11.09 -16.60
C MET A 418 9.09 -11.78 -17.52
N PHE A 419 10.37 -11.89 -17.10
CA PHE A 419 11.46 -12.42 -17.91
C PHE A 419 12.24 -13.52 -17.22
N GLY A 420 12.96 -14.29 -18.07
CA GLY A 420 13.85 -15.33 -17.62
C GLY A 420 13.12 -16.43 -16.86
N GLU A 421 13.64 -16.81 -15.72
CA GLU A 421 13.09 -17.83 -14.83
C GLU A 421 11.81 -17.37 -14.13
N LEU A 422 11.62 -16.06 -13.99
CA LEU A 422 10.44 -15.48 -13.34
C LEU A 422 9.23 -15.32 -14.28
N LYS A 423 9.37 -15.66 -15.56
CA LYS A 423 8.25 -15.56 -16.52
C LYS A 423 7.05 -16.43 -16.11
N SER A 424 7.29 -17.59 -15.54
CA SER A 424 6.24 -18.49 -15.06
C SER A 424 5.42 -17.86 -13.92
N TRP A 425 6.05 -17.05 -13.07
CA TRP A 425 5.37 -16.31 -12.01
C TRP A 425 4.30 -15.36 -12.54
N TYR A 426 4.60 -14.62 -13.62
CA TYR A 426 3.61 -13.78 -14.25
C TYR A 426 2.42 -14.60 -14.79
N GLU A 427 2.68 -15.74 -15.41
CA GLU A 427 1.65 -16.59 -16.00
C GLU A 427 0.83 -17.34 -14.92
N ASN A 428 1.52 -17.96 -13.95
CA ASN A 428 0.93 -18.87 -12.98
C ASN A 428 0.43 -18.18 -11.69
N VAL A 429 0.92 -16.98 -11.39
CA VAL A 429 0.45 -16.21 -10.23
C VAL A 429 -0.40 -15.03 -10.68
N TYR A 430 0.20 -14.04 -11.38
CA TYR A 430 -0.49 -12.81 -11.71
C TYR A 430 -1.67 -13.01 -12.66
N LEU A 431 -1.45 -13.62 -13.84
CA LEU A 431 -2.54 -13.84 -14.80
C LEU A 431 -3.56 -14.87 -14.31
N ARG A 432 -3.13 -15.88 -13.55
CA ARG A 432 -4.04 -16.83 -12.93
C ARG A 432 -4.94 -16.14 -11.90
N PHE A 433 -4.35 -15.28 -11.05
CA PHE A 433 -5.11 -14.49 -10.09
C PHE A 433 -6.13 -13.58 -10.79
N LEU A 434 -5.72 -12.85 -11.83
CA LEU A 434 -6.64 -12.00 -12.60
C LEU A 434 -7.84 -12.78 -13.16
N LYS A 435 -7.64 -14.01 -13.64
CA LYS A 435 -8.74 -14.86 -14.13
C LYS A 435 -9.75 -15.25 -13.05
N THR A 436 -9.39 -15.14 -11.77
CA THR A 436 -10.35 -15.39 -10.66
C THR A 436 -11.19 -14.17 -10.33
N LEU A 437 -10.80 -12.98 -10.82
CA LEU A 437 -11.51 -11.72 -10.58
C LEU A 437 -12.56 -11.42 -11.65
N LEU A 438 -12.38 -12.02 -12.82
CA LEU A 438 -13.15 -11.80 -14.05
C LEU A 438 -14.12 -12.96 -14.30
#